data_9ee109e4ee071dbb69077f084c35e78e
#
_entry.id   9ee109e4ee071dbb69077f084c35e78e
#
_cell.length_a   1.000
_cell.length_b   1.000
_cell.length_c   1.000
_cell.angle_alpha   90.00
_cell.angle_beta   90.00
_cell.angle_gamma   90.00
#
_symmetry.space_group_name_H-M   'P 1'
#
loop_
_entity.id
_entity.type
_entity.pdbx_description
1 polymer ?
#
loop_
_entity_poly.entity_id
_entity_poly.type
_entity_poly.pdbx_seq_one_letter_code
_entity_poly.pdbx_strand_id
1 'polypeptide(L)'
;MNNNMIMVRSASDWTVVVDIPYLNLHRVWTKRDQKYPVERSILLQAYYDNAVEALFKKGTLVVDDKDFLREVGLLDEKDNTVVYELTDAMKNRIIKLMPVSEVKKELAKMSDSQLEELGDYAVTHYKDLLMDRIDILSRATGKNIIEAIKNYKASMED
;
A
#
# COMPACT_ATOMS: atom_id res chain seq x y z
N MET A 1 10.41 -22.00 -23.61
CA MET A 1 9.84 -20.68 -23.42
C MET A 1 8.79 -20.75 -22.36
N ASN A 2 9.09 -20.20 -21.24
CA ASN A 2 8.21 -20.39 -20.11
C ASN A 2 7.61 -19.06 -19.68
N ASN A 3 6.53 -18.65 -20.38
CA ASN A 3 5.79 -17.43 -20.06
C ASN A 3 4.93 -17.58 -18.80
N ASN A 4 5.02 -18.76 -18.15
CA ASN A 4 4.22 -19.04 -16.96
C ASN A 4 4.90 -18.67 -15.65
N MET A 5 6.10 -18.09 -15.71
CA MET A 5 6.83 -17.68 -14.52
C MET A 5 6.64 -16.19 -14.26
N ILE A 6 6.36 -15.84 -13.02
CA ILE A 6 6.26 -14.46 -12.58
C ILE A 6 7.42 -14.18 -11.62
N MET A 7 8.16 -13.10 -11.88
CA MET A 7 9.24 -12.69 -10.98
C MET A 7 8.63 -11.92 -9.80
N VAL A 8 8.83 -12.42 -8.59
CA VAL A 8 8.33 -11.83 -7.37
C VAL A 8 9.50 -11.19 -6.63
N ARG A 9 9.38 -9.89 -6.35
CA ARG A 9 10.44 -9.08 -5.73
C ARG A 9 10.03 -8.64 -4.33
N SER A 10 10.98 -8.64 -3.40
CA SER A 10 10.76 -8.06 -2.08
C SER A 10 10.91 -6.54 -2.12
N ALA A 11 9.96 -5.82 -1.52
CA ALA A 11 10.07 -4.38 -1.27
C ALA A 11 10.33 -4.09 0.22
N SER A 12 10.75 -5.12 0.97
CA SER A 12 10.98 -5.03 2.42
C SER A 12 12.47 -5.15 2.73
N ASP A 13 12.91 -4.48 3.80
CA ASP A 13 14.29 -4.57 4.28
C ASP A 13 14.53 -5.77 5.21
N TRP A 14 13.46 -6.44 5.63
CA TRP A 14 13.57 -7.63 6.47
C TRP A 14 13.25 -8.90 5.69
N THR A 15 13.53 -10.03 6.32
CA THR A 15 13.32 -11.34 5.71
C THR A 15 11.82 -11.62 5.53
N VAL A 16 11.43 -12.00 4.32
CA VAL A 16 10.06 -12.43 3.99
C VAL A 16 10.10 -13.91 3.62
N VAL A 17 9.27 -14.72 4.27
CA VAL A 17 9.19 -16.15 4.03
C VAL A 17 7.79 -16.50 3.50
N VAL A 18 7.77 -17.23 2.39
CA VAL A 18 6.53 -17.85 1.87
C VAL A 18 6.80 -19.35 1.83
N ASP A 19 6.08 -20.10 2.67
CA ASP A 19 6.22 -21.55 2.75
C ASP A 19 4.83 -22.19 2.70
N ILE A 20 4.48 -22.77 1.56
CA ILE A 20 3.20 -23.39 1.32
C ILE A 20 3.42 -24.81 0.84
N PRO A 21 3.53 -25.80 1.78
CA PRO A 21 3.91 -27.18 1.44
C PRO A 21 2.99 -27.84 0.41
N TYR A 22 1.67 -27.63 0.48
CA TYR A 22 0.76 -28.31 -0.45
C TYR A 22 0.88 -27.79 -1.89
N LEU A 23 1.47 -26.60 -2.08
CA LEU A 23 1.78 -26.06 -3.40
C LEU A 23 3.24 -26.32 -3.81
N ASN A 24 4.00 -26.96 -2.93
CA ASN A 24 5.43 -27.16 -3.09
C ASN A 24 6.15 -25.82 -3.35
N LEU A 25 5.72 -24.79 -2.66
CA LEU A 25 6.24 -23.43 -2.78
C LEU A 25 6.97 -23.04 -1.50
N HIS A 26 8.27 -22.80 -1.65
CA HIS A 26 9.11 -22.29 -0.55
C HIS A 26 10.03 -21.23 -1.11
N ARG A 27 9.90 -20.00 -0.65
CA ARG A 27 10.77 -18.88 -1.07
C ARG A 27 11.10 -18.01 0.12
N VAL A 28 12.34 -17.57 0.18
CA VAL A 28 12.82 -16.69 1.24
C VAL A 28 13.51 -15.49 0.62
N TRP A 29 12.97 -14.30 0.87
CA TRP A 29 13.60 -13.04 0.45
C TRP A 29 14.31 -12.48 1.67
N THR A 30 15.64 -12.34 1.59
CA THR A 30 16.45 -11.90 2.72
C THR A 30 16.78 -10.40 2.68
N LYS A 31 16.54 -9.75 1.55
CA LYS A 31 16.85 -8.33 1.36
C LYS A 31 15.93 -7.69 0.33
N ARG A 32 15.88 -6.37 0.35
CA ARG A 32 15.10 -5.57 -0.62
C ARG A 32 15.60 -5.83 -2.05
N ASP A 33 14.67 -5.84 -2.98
CA ASP A 33 14.87 -6.04 -4.43
C ASP A 33 15.34 -7.43 -4.85
N GLN A 34 15.43 -8.36 -3.90
CA GLN A 34 15.69 -9.75 -4.23
C GLN A 34 14.49 -10.34 -4.97
N LYS A 35 14.74 -11.07 -6.06
CA LYS A 35 13.71 -11.60 -6.95
C LYS A 35 13.79 -13.12 -7.03
N TYR A 36 12.62 -13.76 -7.05
CA TYR A 36 12.51 -15.19 -7.33
C TYR A 36 11.37 -15.45 -8.31
N PRO A 37 11.56 -16.41 -9.24
CA PRO A 37 10.47 -16.81 -10.12
C PRO A 37 9.50 -17.72 -9.39
N VAL A 38 8.21 -17.50 -9.65
CA VAL A 38 7.13 -18.36 -9.15
C VAL A 38 6.21 -18.67 -10.32
N GLU A 39 5.82 -19.93 -10.47
CA GLU A 39 4.90 -20.31 -11.53
C GLU A 39 3.56 -19.60 -11.35
N ARG A 40 3.00 -19.06 -12.44
CA ARG A 40 1.77 -18.26 -12.42
C ARG A 40 0.62 -19.00 -11.74
N SER A 41 0.38 -20.25 -12.11
CA SER A 41 -0.72 -21.03 -11.54
C SER A 41 -0.56 -21.24 -10.04
N ILE A 42 0.66 -21.44 -9.59
CA ILE A 42 0.96 -21.60 -8.14
C ILE A 42 0.76 -20.29 -7.41
N LEU A 43 1.22 -19.18 -7.99
CA LEU A 43 1.08 -17.87 -7.35
C LEU A 43 -0.41 -17.45 -7.25
N LEU A 44 -1.19 -17.71 -8.31
CA LEU A 44 -2.62 -17.44 -8.30
C LEU A 44 -3.34 -18.28 -7.24
N GLN A 45 -3.01 -19.57 -7.15
CA GLN A 45 -3.59 -20.44 -6.15
C GLN A 45 -3.25 -19.96 -4.73
N ALA A 46 -2.00 -19.61 -4.49
CA ALA A 46 -1.56 -19.09 -3.20
C ALA A 46 -2.28 -17.78 -2.85
N TYR A 47 -2.51 -16.93 -3.84
CA TYR A 47 -3.23 -15.66 -3.62
C TYR A 47 -4.70 -15.94 -3.24
N TYR A 48 -5.40 -16.78 -4.01
CA TYR A 48 -6.81 -17.08 -3.76
C TYR A 48 -7.02 -17.88 -2.46
N ASP A 49 -6.02 -18.64 -2.03
CA ASP A 49 -6.07 -19.36 -0.75
C ASP A 49 -5.73 -18.48 0.45
N ASN A 50 -5.56 -17.17 0.23
CA ASN A 50 -5.20 -16.17 1.24
C ASN A 50 -3.84 -16.42 1.91
N ALA A 51 -2.95 -17.14 1.24
CA ALA A 51 -1.62 -17.44 1.78
C ALA A 51 -0.61 -16.30 1.55
N VAL A 52 -0.74 -15.57 0.43
CA VAL A 52 0.18 -14.48 0.08
C VAL A 52 -0.55 -13.15 -0.18
N GLU A 53 -1.87 -13.14 -0.13
CA GLU A 53 -2.69 -11.97 -0.44
C GLU A 53 -2.25 -10.73 0.34
N ALA A 54 -2.08 -10.87 1.64
CA ALA A 54 -1.70 -9.75 2.51
C ALA A 54 -0.34 -9.17 2.13
N LEU A 55 0.61 -10.00 1.73
CA LEU A 55 1.95 -9.54 1.33
C LEU A 55 1.89 -8.66 0.09
N PHE A 56 1.05 -9.01 -0.88
CA PHE A 56 0.87 -8.21 -2.10
C PHE A 56 0.05 -6.94 -1.84
N LYS A 57 -1.01 -7.04 -1.04
CA LYS A 57 -1.84 -5.88 -0.71
C LYS A 57 -1.08 -4.81 0.06
N LYS A 58 -0.15 -5.21 0.92
CA LYS A 58 0.68 -4.29 1.70
C LYS A 58 1.90 -3.80 0.94
N GLY A 59 2.18 -4.37 -0.23
CA GLY A 59 3.36 -3.99 -1.00
C GLY A 59 4.66 -4.56 -0.45
N THR A 60 4.60 -5.57 0.42
CA THR A 60 5.78 -6.26 0.93
C THR A 60 6.44 -7.08 -0.18
N LEU A 61 5.62 -7.77 -0.96
CA LEU A 61 6.04 -8.42 -2.20
C LEU A 61 5.39 -7.72 -3.38
N VAL A 62 6.13 -7.54 -4.46
CA VAL A 62 5.65 -6.85 -5.66
C VAL A 62 5.99 -7.65 -6.90
N VAL A 63 5.15 -7.51 -7.92
CA VAL A 63 5.36 -8.09 -9.25
C VAL A 63 5.12 -7.01 -10.29
N ASP A 64 5.78 -7.15 -11.46
CA ASP A 64 5.59 -6.23 -12.58
C ASP A 64 4.61 -6.79 -13.63
N ASP A 65 4.12 -8.01 -13.43
CA ASP A 65 3.19 -8.66 -14.36
C ASP A 65 1.79 -8.04 -14.22
N LYS A 66 1.42 -7.19 -15.17
CA LYS A 66 0.15 -6.47 -15.14
C LYS A 66 -1.05 -7.39 -15.28
N ASP A 67 -0.92 -8.47 -16.03
CA ASP A 67 -2.01 -9.44 -16.21
C ASP A 67 -2.34 -10.12 -14.88
N PHE A 68 -1.32 -10.49 -14.12
CA PHE A 68 -1.51 -11.05 -12.79
C PHE A 68 -2.16 -10.03 -11.84
N LEU A 69 -1.65 -8.80 -11.83
CA LEU A 69 -2.17 -7.73 -10.97
C LEU A 69 -3.63 -7.42 -11.29
N ARG A 70 -3.98 -7.41 -12.57
CA ARG A 70 -5.37 -7.16 -13.02
C ARG A 70 -6.29 -8.32 -12.60
N GLU A 71 -5.83 -9.54 -12.75
CA GLU A 71 -6.60 -10.73 -12.41
C GLU A 71 -6.95 -10.81 -10.93
N VAL A 72 -6.00 -10.46 -10.05
CA VAL A 72 -6.22 -10.49 -8.61
C VAL A 72 -6.80 -9.18 -8.05
N GLY A 73 -7.06 -8.19 -8.91
CA GLY A 73 -7.71 -6.95 -8.51
C GLY A 73 -6.80 -5.92 -7.85
N LEU A 74 -5.49 -6.04 -8.04
CA LEU A 74 -4.52 -5.10 -7.47
C LEU A 74 -4.15 -3.96 -8.42
N LEU A 75 -4.61 -3.99 -9.65
CA LEU A 75 -4.33 -2.96 -10.64
C LEU A 75 -5.56 -2.07 -10.83
N ASP A 76 -5.37 -0.76 -10.67
CA ASP A 76 -6.41 0.22 -10.97
C ASP A 76 -6.51 0.33 -12.49
N GLU A 77 -7.66 -0.03 -13.05
CA GLU A 77 -7.88 -0.04 -14.50
C GLU A 77 -7.82 1.34 -15.12
N LYS A 78 -8.22 2.39 -14.36
CA LYS A 78 -8.20 3.77 -14.86
C LYS A 78 -6.79 4.30 -15.04
N ASP A 79 -5.96 4.14 -14.01
CA ASP A 79 -4.63 4.73 -13.94
C ASP A 79 -3.52 3.75 -14.22
N ASN A 80 -3.86 2.46 -14.36
CA ASN A 80 -2.90 1.39 -14.60
C ASN A 80 -1.81 1.34 -13.51
N THR A 81 -2.21 1.68 -12.27
CA THR A 81 -1.34 1.70 -11.10
C THR A 81 -1.71 0.62 -10.12
N VAL A 82 -0.74 0.17 -9.33
CA VAL A 82 -0.96 -0.86 -8.31
C VAL A 82 -1.60 -0.21 -7.08
N VAL A 83 -2.68 -0.83 -6.59
CA VAL A 83 -3.40 -0.36 -5.40
C VAL A 83 -2.94 -1.16 -4.19
N TYR A 84 -2.18 -0.51 -3.30
CA TYR A 84 -1.74 -1.14 -2.05
C TYR A 84 -2.62 -0.70 -0.90
N GLU A 85 -2.78 -1.60 0.07
CA GLU A 85 -3.46 -1.27 1.32
C GLU A 85 -2.56 -0.36 2.16
N LEU A 86 -3.12 0.73 2.68
CA LEU A 86 -2.39 1.64 3.57
C LEU A 86 -2.43 1.12 5.01
N THR A 87 -1.26 0.83 5.57
CA THR A 87 -1.14 0.48 6.99
C THR A 87 -1.07 1.75 7.83
N ASP A 88 -1.38 1.66 9.12
CA ASP A 88 -1.28 2.79 10.04
C ASP A 88 0.13 3.36 10.10
N ALA A 89 1.14 2.50 10.04
CA ALA A 89 2.54 2.93 10.01
C ALA A 89 2.85 3.77 8.77
N MET A 90 2.34 3.35 7.60
CA MET A 90 2.51 4.11 6.36
C MET A 90 1.79 5.45 6.40
N LYS A 91 0.56 5.48 6.92
CA LYS A 91 -0.21 6.70 7.07
C LYS A 91 0.51 7.70 7.97
N ASN A 92 0.99 7.24 9.12
CA ASN A 92 1.72 8.10 10.06
C ASN A 92 3.00 8.65 9.44
N ARG A 93 3.73 7.82 8.70
CA ARG A 93 4.95 8.24 8.02
C ARG A 93 4.65 9.35 7.01
N ILE A 94 3.61 9.18 6.21
CA ILE A 94 3.24 10.14 5.16
C ILE A 94 2.83 11.48 5.78
N ILE A 95 2.01 11.47 6.82
CA ILE A 95 1.46 12.72 7.38
C ILE A 95 2.42 13.41 8.34
N LYS A 96 3.39 12.71 8.95
CA LYS A 96 4.23 13.31 10.00
C LYS A 96 5.74 13.25 9.74
N LEU A 97 6.25 12.22 9.12
CA LEU A 97 7.67 11.95 9.04
C LEU A 97 8.29 12.21 7.66
N MET A 98 7.53 11.98 6.61
CA MET A 98 8.02 12.11 5.23
C MET A 98 8.30 13.57 4.88
N PRO A 99 9.36 13.89 4.13
CA PRO A 99 9.59 15.26 3.65
C PRO A 99 8.41 15.75 2.79
N VAL A 100 8.04 17.03 2.94
CA VAL A 100 6.88 17.61 2.27
C VAL A 100 6.89 17.40 0.76
N SER A 101 8.07 17.52 0.11
CA SER A 101 8.20 17.29 -1.32
C SER A 101 7.85 15.85 -1.71
N GLU A 102 8.16 14.89 -0.85
CA GLU A 102 7.84 13.48 -1.08
C GLU A 102 6.36 13.19 -0.84
N VAL A 103 5.74 13.88 0.12
CA VAL A 103 4.31 13.72 0.42
C VAL A 103 3.47 14.00 -0.82
N LYS A 104 3.75 15.09 -1.54
CA LYS A 104 3.02 15.43 -2.76
C LYS A 104 3.10 14.32 -3.81
N LYS A 105 4.29 13.73 -3.97
CA LYS A 105 4.50 12.63 -4.93
C LYS A 105 3.73 11.38 -4.53
N GLU A 106 3.73 11.05 -3.24
CA GLU A 106 3.01 9.87 -2.74
C GLU A 106 1.50 10.03 -2.90
N LEU A 107 0.96 11.21 -2.57
CA LEU A 107 -0.47 11.46 -2.69
C LEU A 107 -0.94 11.42 -4.15
N ALA A 108 -0.08 11.84 -5.09
CA ALA A 108 -0.41 11.79 -6.52
C ALA A 108 -0.59 10.36 -7.04
N LYS A 109 -0.03 9.37 -6.35
CA LYS A 109 -0.12 7.95 -6.74
C LYS A 109 -1.32 7.24 -6.12
N MET A 110 -2.03 7.88 -5.20
CA MET A 110 -3.10 7.25 -4.44
C MET A 110 -4.44 7.30 -5.15
N SER A 111 -5.26 6.28 -4.93
CA SER A 111 -6.66 6.28 -5.36
C SER A 111 -7.48 7.22 -4.46
N ASP A 112 -8.68 7.58 -4.92
CA ASP A 112 -9.58 8.43 -4.12
C ASP A 112 -9.90 7.78 -2.77
N SER A 113 -10.08 6.46 -2.76
CA SER A 113 -10.33 5.70 -1.54
C SER A 113 -9.16 5.78 -0.55
N GLN A 114 -7.94 5.66 -1.06
CA GLN A 114 -6.73 5.77 -0.22
C GLN A 114 -6.56 7.18 0.33
N LEU A 115 -6.83 8.20 -0.50
CA LEU A 115 -6.77 9.60 -0.07
C LEU A 115 -7.79 9.87 1.03
N GLU A 116 -9.01 9.37 0.89
CA GLU A 116 -10.04 9.53 1.91
C GLU A 116 -9.62 8.86 3.23
N GLU A 117 -9.09 7.66 3.14
CA GLU A 117 -8.60 6.91 4.30
C GLU A 117 -7.47 7.67 5.01
N LEU A 118 -6.53 8.22 4.23
CA LEU A 118 -5.41 9.00 4.78
C LEU A 118 -5.90 10.28 5.43
N GLY A 119 -6.88 10.97 4.80
CA GLY A 119 -7.49 12.17 5.36
C GLY A 119 -8.18 11.90 6.70
N ASP A 120 -8.93 10.82 6.79
CA ASP A 120 -9.60 10.42 8.03
C ASP A 120 -8.58 10.09 9.12
N TYR A 121 -7.50 9.41 8.77
CA TYR A 121 -6.42 9.12 9.71
C TYR A 121 -5.77 10.41 10.23
N ALA A 122 -5.52 11.38 9.33
CA ALA A 122 -4.92 12.66 9.72
C ALA A 122 -5.81 13.43 10.70
N VAL A 123 -7.13 13.39 10.50
CA VAL A 123 -8.08 14.06 11.40
C VAL A 123 -8.04 13.45 12.79
N THR A 124 -8.05 12.13 12.90
CA THR A 124 -8.04 11.45 14.20
C THR A 124 -6.67 11.45 14.88
N HIS A 125 -5.60 11.68 14.12
CA HIS A 125 -4.22 11.72 14.63
C HIS A 125 -3.62 13.11 14.43
N TYR A 126 -4.40 14.15 14.74
CA TYR A 126 -4.05 15.54 14.48
C TYR A 126 -2.92 16.10 15.32
N LYS A 127 -2.60 15.46 16.44
CA LYS A 127 -1.52 15.94 17.34
C LYS A 127 -0.19 15.97 16.60
N ASP A 128 0.52 17.08 16.71
CA ASP A 128 1.82 17.31 16.06
C ASP A 128 1.76 17.35 14.54
N LEU A 129 0.56 17.49 13.96
CA LEU A 129 0.39 17.59 12.51
C LEU A 129 0.60 19.05 12.09
N LEU A 130 1.60 19.29 11.22
CA LEU A 130 1.98 20.62 10.78
C LEU A 130 1.06 21.17 9.70
N MET A 131 0.91 22.50 9.66
CA MET A 131 0.00 23.19 8.73
C MET A 131 0.33 22.95 7.27
N ASP A 132 1.59 22.89 6.90
CA ASP A 132 1.97 22.64 5.50
C ASP A 132 1.48 21.27 5.02
N ARG A 133 1.50 20.27 5.90
CA ARG A 133 1.00 18.93 5.60
C ARG A 133 -0.53 18.91 5.53
N ILE A 134 -1.19 19.65 6.42
CA ILE A 134 -2.64 19.80 6.40
C ILE A 134 -3.09 20.42 5.07
N ASP A 135 -2.39 21.46 4.60
CA ASP A 135 -2.71 22.12 3.33
C ASP A 135 -2.58 21.15 2.15
N ILE A 136 -1.50 20.36 2.11
CA ILE A 136 -1.27 19.38 1.06
C ILE A 136 -2.37 18.32 1.07
N LEU A 137 -2.72 17.79 2.24
CA LEU A 137 -3.79 16.81 2.39
C LEU A 137 -5.14 17.36 1.97
N SER A 138 -5.43 18.62 2.35
CA SER A 138 -6.69 19.26 1.99
C SER A 138 -6.83 19.40 0.48
N ARG A 139 -5.77 19.77 -0.20
CA ARG A 139 -5.77 19.90 -1.67
C ARG A 139 -5.93 18.54 -2.34
N ALA A 140 -5.22 17.54 -1.87
CA ALA A 140 -5.23 16.20 -2.47
C ALA A 140 -6.58 15.49 -2.27
N THR A 141 -7.20 15.66 -1.08
CA THR A 141 -8.46 14.99 -0.75
C THR A 141 -9.69 15.77 -1.18
N GLY A 142 -9.54 17.07 -1.46
CA GLY A 142 -10.68 17.95 -1.74
C GLY A 142 -11.50 18.27 -0.50
N LYS A 143 -10.99 17.96 0.70
CA LYS A 143 -11.68 18.20 1.98
C LYS A 143 -10.97 19.25 2.80
N ASN A 144 -11.72 20.00 3.60
CA ASN A 144 -11.13 20.94 4.55
C ASN A 144 -10.70 20.18 5.81
N ILE A 145 -9.44 19.77 5.85
CA ILE A 145 -8.91 18.96 6.94
C ILE A 145 -8.90 19.74 8.26
N ILE A 146 -8.60 21.04 8.23
CA ILE A 146 -8.59 21.89 9.43
C ILE A 146 -9.98 21.90 10.09
N GLU A 147 -11.01 22.12 9.30
CA GLU A 147 -12.40 22.11 9.79
C GLU A 147 -12.78 20.74 10.35
N ALA A 148 -12.40 19.67 9.64
CA ALA A 148 -12.67 18.32 10.10
C ALA A 148 -12.00 18.04 11.44
N ILE A 149 -10.78 18.54 11.66
CA ILE A 149 -10.06 18.41 12.94
C ILE A 149 -10.82 19.17 14.03
N LYS A 150 -11.28 20.40 13.75
CA LYS A 150 -12.04 21.18 14.72
C LYS A 150 -13.32 20.45 15.14
N ASN A 151 -14.04 19.89 14.18
CA ASN A 151 -15.27 19.13 14.44
C ASN A 151 -14.99 17.86 15.25
N TYR A 152 -13.88 17.18 14.95
CA TYR A 152 -13.47 16.01 15.70
C TYR A 152 -13.13 16.33 17.14
N LYS A 153 -12.38 17.42 17.37
CA LYS A 153 -12.06 17.89 18.74
C LYS A 153 -13.33 18.24 19.51
N ALA A 154 -14.26 18.93 18.88
CA ALA A 154 -15.52 19.33 19.52
C ALA A 154 -16.32 18.09 19.94
N SER A 155 -16.34 17.05 19.13
CA SER A 155 -17.06 15.80 19.45
C SER A 155 -16.44 15.06 20.65
N MET A 156 -15.18 15.29 20.95
CA MET A 156 -14.48 14.66 22.07
C MET A 156 -14.56 15.43 23.38
N GLU A 157 -15.06 16.66 23.36
CA GLU A 157 -15.15 17.52 24.55
C GLU A 157 -16.44 17.35 25.35
N ASP A 158 -17.31 16.48 24.92
CA ASP A 158 -18.59 16.22 25.63
C ASP A 158 -18.39 15.21 26.77
#